data_a1d349db59424c213cd13b12bf602d94
#
_entry.id   a1d349db59424c213cd13b12bf602d94
#
_cell.length_a   1.000
_cell.length_b   1.000
_cell.length_c   1.000
_cell.angle_alpha   90.00
_cell.angle_beta   90.00
_cell.angle_gamma   90.00
#
_symmetry.space_group_name_H-M   'P 1'
#
loop_
_entity.id
_entity.type
_entity.pdbx_description
1 polymer ?
#
loop_
_entity_poly.entity_id
_entity_poly.type
_entity_poly.pdbx_seq_one_letter_code
_entity_poly.pdbx_strand_id
1 'polypeptide(L)'
;MHVSPSLLIIDDHPIIRVALADALRKRFPRLCLEAVGDAESGIALLKQEIKKRKAQPWWVLIDLGLPGISGLAAITQLLALSESVQVIAISGNDDPLQVGACLGAGAAAFISKASPTDDAITIVAQAVEGTLIKGTWLSARGLADSSALNRIALTERQVQVLSMICQGMSNREIADQLGITEITAKSHVGGIFRELHVASRTQAVLVAQKLGLFANNH
;
A
#
# COMPACT_ATOMS: atom_id res chain seq x y z
N MET A 1 -16.41 -21.23 -16.06
CA MET A 1 -15.30 -21.76 -15.25
C MET A 1 -14.87 -20.67 -14.29
N HIS A 2 -15.05 -20.84 -12.98
CA HIS A 2 -14.52 -19.91 -12.00
C HIS A 2 -12.99 -20.09 -11.98
N VAL A 3 -12.27 -19.08 -12.46
CA VAL A 3 -10.80 -19.03 -12.34
C VAL A 3 -10.50 -18.71 -10.88
N SER A 4 -9.92 -19.65 -10.15
CA SER A 4 -9.50 -19.38 -8.77
C SER A 4 -8.42 -18.31 -8.76
N PRO A 5 -8.52 -17.29 -7.91
CA PRO A 5 -7.50 -16.26 -7.81
C PRO A 5 -6.17 -16.85 -7.34
N SER A 6 -5.06 -16.18 -7.70
CA SER A 6 -3.73 -16.47 -7.15
C SER A 6 -3.39 -15.47 -6.07
N LEU A 7 -2.53 -15.87 -5.14
CA LEU A 7 -2.04 -15.02 -4.05
C LEU A 7 -0.52 -14.96 -4.08
N LEU A 8 0.01 -13.75 -3.97
CA LEU A 8 1.43 -13.49 -3.74
C LEU A 8 1.60 -12.83 -2.37
N ILE A 9 2.48 -13.38 -1.53
CA ILE A 9 2.87 -12.80 -0.25
C ILE A 9 4.26 -12.18 -0.42
N ILE A 10 4.40 -10.91 -0.03
CA ILE A 10 5.67 -10.16 -0.04
C ILE A 10 5.92 -9.68 1.39
N ASP A 11 6.84 -10.30 2.11
CA ASP A 11 7.19 -9.98 3.49
C ASP A 11 8.66 -10.38 3.74
N ASP A 12 9.49 -9.51 4.28
CA ASP A 12 10.91 -9.79 4.55
C ASP A 12 11.13 -10.65 5.79
N HIS A 13 10.08 -10.84 6.63
CA HIS A 13 10.12 -11.68 7.82
C HIS A 13 9.83 -13.16 7.48
N PRO A 14 10.84 -14.06 7.42
CA PRO A 14 10.63 -15.44 6.96
C PRO A 14 9.59 -16.22 7.77
N ILE A 15 9.54 -16.01 9.09
CA ILE A 15 8.61 -16.72 9.99
C ILE A 15 7.17 -16.33 9.69
N ILE A 16 6.90 -15.02 9.54
CA ILE A 16 5.55 -14.50 9.23
C ILE A 16 5.12 -15.00 7.86
N ARG A 17 6.00 -14.91 6.86
CA ARG A 17 5.75 -15.35 5.49
C ARG A 17 5.38 -16.82 5.41
N VAL A 18 6.15 -17.69 6.08
CA VAL A 18 5.87 -19.15 6.12
C VAL A 18 4.58 -19.44 6.86
N ALA A 19 4.36 -18.84 8.03
CA ALA A 19 3.17 -19.08 8.85
C ALA A 19 1.87 -18.70 8.11
N LEU A 20 1.86 -17.52 7.45
CA LEU A 20 0.72 -17.07 6.64
C LEU A 20 0.49 -17.99 5.44
N ALA A 21 1.57 -18.33 4.72
CA ALA A 21 1.47 -19.23 3.57
C ALA A 21 0.90 -20.60 3.95
N ASP A 22 1.36 -21.18 5.05
CA ASP A 22 0.91 -22.51 5.51
C ASP A 22 -0.55 -22.47 5.99
N ALA A 23 -0.94 -21.44 6.72
CA ALA A 23 -2.32 -21.26 7.16
C ALA A 23 -3.29 -21.12 5.97
N LEU A 24 -2.90 -20.33 4.98
CA LEU A 24 -3.71 -20.11 3.77
C LEU A 24 -3.75 -21.35 2.87
N ARG A 25 -2.65 -22.11 2.72
CA ARG A 25 -2.64 -23.38 1.98
C ARG A 25 -3.53 -24.44 2.63
N LYS A 26 -3.56 -24.51 3.97
CA LYS A 26 -4.47 -25.40 4.71
C LYS A 26 -5.93 -25.06 4.44
N ARG A 27 -6.27 -23.76 4.44
CA ARG A 27 -7.64 -23.30 4.21
C ARG A 27 -8.05 -23.40 2.73
N PHE A 28 -7.13 -23.17 1.80
CA PHE A 28 -7.35 -23.15 0.35
C PHE A 28 -6.36 -24.07 -0.38
N PRO A 29 -6.54 -25.40 -0.35
CA PRO A 29 -5.58 -26.36 -0.93
C PRO A 29 -5.36 -26.20 -2.45
N ARG A 30 -6.27 -25.52 -3.14
CA ARG A 30 -6.17 -25.27 -4.60
C ARG A 30 -5.70 -23.87 -4.95
N LEU A 31 -5.39 -23.02 -3.95
CA LEU A 31 -4.89 -21.67 -4.17
C LEU A 31 -3.47 -21.74 -4.73
N CYS A 32 -3.25 -21.08 -5.87
CA CYS A 32 -1.89 -20.83 -6.35
C CYS A 32 -1.29 -19.73 -5.45
N LEU A 33 -0.37 -20.13 -4.56
CA LEU A 33 0.23 -19.24 -3.58
C LEU A 33 1.73 -19.22 -3.72
N GLU A 34 2.28 -18.02 -4.02
CA GLU A 34 3.69 -17.71 -4.07
C GLU A 34 4.07 -16.80 -2.91
N ALA A 35 5.33 -16.86 -2.47
CA ALA A 35 5.80 -16.03 -1.36
C ALA A 35 7.28 -15.65 -1.55
N VAL A 36 7.57 -14.36 -1.44
CA VAL A 36 8.91 -13.77 -1.66
C VAL A 36 9.26 -12.80 -0.53
N GLY A 37 10.56 -12.50 -0.39
CA GLY A 37 11.08 -11.70 0.72
C GLY A 37 11.22 -10.21 0.43
N ASP A 38 11.04 -9.78 -0.82
CA ASP A 38 11.26 -8.39 -1.21
C ASP A 38 10.31 -7.98 -2.35
N ALA A 39 10.10 -6.67 -2.48
CA ALA A 39 9.16 -6.11 -3.45
C ALA A 39 9.63 -6.29 -4.89
N GLU A 40 10.93 -6.24 -5.16
CA GLU A 40 11.49 -6.33 -6.51
C GLU A 40 11.27 -7.73 -7.07
N SER A 41 11.58 -8.77 -6.28
CA SER A 41 11.28 -10.17 -6.60
C SER A 41 9.80 -10.40 -6.83
N GLY A 42 8.94 -9.82 -5.97
CA GLY A 42 7.48 -9.92 -6.10
C GLY A 42 6.95 -9.30 -7.39
N ILE A 43 7.39 -8.09 -7.72
CA ILE A 43 7.02 -7.39 -8.95
C ILE A 43 7.51 -8.17 -10.18
N ALA A 44 8.75 -8.69 -10.15
CA ALA A 44 9.33 -9.46 -11.25
C ALA A 44 8.55 -10.77 -11.49
N LEU A 45 8.24 -11.51 -10.42
CA LEU A 45 7.44 -12.73 -10.46
C LEU A 45 6.05 -12.44 -11.04
N LEU A 46 5.36 -11.42 -10.51
CA LEU A 46 4.01 -11.07 -10.94
C LEU A 46 3.96 -10.67 -12.42
N LYS A 47 4.96 -9.90 -12.91
CA LYS A 47 5.10 -9.58 -14.33
C LYS A 47 5.21 -10.81 -15.22
N GLN A 48 5.93 -11.85 -14.77
CA GLN A 48 6.07 -13.09 -15.52
C GLN A 48 4.77 -13.90 -15.53
N GLU A 49 4.12 -14.02 -14.38
CA GLU A 49 2.89 -14.80 -14.23
C GLU A 49 1.69 -14.16 -14.98
N ILE A 50 1.55 -12.83 -14.94
CA ILE A 50 0.53 -12.12 -15.74
C ILE A 50 0.72 -12.36 -17.24
N LYS A 51 1.96 -12.40 -17.75
CA LYS A 51 2.24 -12.71 -19.14
C LYS A 51 1.82 -14.13 -19.53
N LYS A 52 2.00 -15.10 -18.61
CA LYS A 52 1.63 -16.51 -18.85
C LYS A 52 0.12 -16.73 -18.74
N ARG A 53 -0.56 -16.03 -17.84
CA ARG A 53 -1.96 -16.27 -17.43
C ARG A 53 -2.77 -14.99 -17.44
N LYS A 54 -2.98 -14.40 -18.61
CA LYS A 54 -3.58 -13.06 -18.81
C LYS A 54 -4.94 -12.79 -18.12
N ALA A 55 -5.71 -13.84 -17.81
CA ALA A 55 -7.07 -13.69 -17.26
C ALA A 55 -7.18 -14.08 -15.77
N GLN A 56 -6.07 -14.38 -15.10
CA GLN A 56 -6.11 -14.83 -13.72
C GLN A 56 -6.04 -13.62 -12.76
N PRO A 57 -7.01 -13.45 -11.83
CA PRO A 57 -6.92 -12.41 -10.83
C PRO A 57 -5.82 -12.73 -9.82
N TRP A 58 -5.05 -11.71 -9.44
CA TRP A 58 -3.99 -11.80 -8.45
C TRP A 58 -4.29 -10.95 -7.24
N TRP A 59 -4.21 -11.56 -6.08
CA TRP A 59 -4.12 -10.85 -4.82
C TRP A 59 -2.67 -10.76 -4.39
N VAL A 60 -2.25 -9.61 -3.91
CA VAL A 60 -0.91 -9.39 -3.35
C VAL A 60 -1.06 -8.92 -1.93
N LEU A 61 -0.57 -9.72 -0.98
CA LEU A 61 -0.41 -9.32 0.41
C LEU A 61 1.01 -8.78 0.57
N ILE A 62 1.16 -7.48 0.83
CA ILE A 62 2.46 -6.83 0.90
C ILE A 62 2.72 -6.19 2.26
N ASP A 63 3.87 -6.51 2.85
CA ASP A 63 4.40 -5.77 4.00
C ASP A 63 4.87 -4.38 3.58
N LEU A 64 4.46 -3.36 4.33
CA LEU A 64 4.90 -1.98 4.10
C LEU A 64 6.27 -1.68 4.74
N GLY A 65 6.76 -2.56 5.62
CA GLY A 65 8.05 -2.45 6.28
C GLY A 65 9.22 -2.99 5.47
N LEU A 66 9.03 -3.33 4.19
CA LEU A 66 10.09 -3.87 3.34
C LEU A 66 11.25 -2.90 3.18
N PRO A 67 12.50 -3.39 3.18
CA PRO A 67 13.65 -2.56 2.85
C PRO A 67 13.66 -2.17 1.36
N GLY A 68 14.26 -1.03 1.04
CA GLY A 68 14.47 -0.54 -0.32
C GLY A 68 13.34 0.35 -0.83
N ILE A 69 12.26 -0.22 -1.35
CA ILE A 69 11.15 0.56 -1.88
C ILE A 69 10.15 0.93 -0.78
N SER A 70 9.59 2.14 -0.81
CA SER A 70 8.51 2.49 0.11
C SER A 70 7.24 1.67 -0.16
N GLY A 71 6.52 1.28 0.90
CA GLY A 71 5.31 0.46 0.77
C GLY A 71 4.27 1.07 -0.18
N LEU A 72 4.08 2.39 -0.16
CA LEU A 72 3.17 3.09 -1.10
C LEU A 72 3.63 3.02 -2.55
N ALA A 73 4.94 3.21 -2.79
CA ALA A 73 5.47 3.08 -4.14
C ALA A 73 5.32 1.63 -4.64
N ALA A 74 5.52 0.64 -3.78
CA ALA A 74 5.30 -0.77 -4.11
C ALA A 74 3.82 -1.04 -4.46
N ILE A 75 2.85 -0.55 -3.67
CA ILE A 75 1.42 -0.66 -3.97
C ILE A 75 1.12 -0.10 -5.36
N THR A 76 1.56 1.14 -5.63
CA THR A 76 1.31 1.81 -6.91
C THR A 76 1.92 1.03 -8.09
N GLN A 77 3.16 0.53 -7.94
CA GLN A 77 3.81 -0.28 -8.98
C GLN A 77 3.09 -1.61 -9.23
N LEU A 78 2.65 -2.30 -8.18
CA LEU A 78 1.91 -3.55 -8.29
C LEU A 78 0.58 -3.36 -9.02
N LEU A 79 -0.19 -2.35 -8.62
CA LEU A 79 -1.48 -2.03 -9.24
C LEU A 79 -1.34 -1.61 -10.71
N ALA A 80 -0.24 -0.95 -11.08
CA ALA A 80 0.05 -0.55 -12.46
C ALA A 80 0.38 -1.74 -13.38
N LEU A 81 0.62 -2.95 -12.86
CA LEU A 81 0.96 -4.12 -13.69
C LEU A 81 -0.24 -4.64 -14.47
N SER A 82 -1.43 -4.62 -13.89
CA SER A 82 -2.67 -5.10 -14.52
C SER A 82 -3.88 -4.73 -13.66
N GLU A 83 -5.03 -4.48 -14.29
CA GLU A 83 -6.33 -4.30 -13.62
C GLU A 83 -6.77 -5.56 -12.83
N SER A 84 -6.21 -6.72 -13.16
CA SER A 84 -6.48 -7.98 -12.44
C SER A 84 -5.70 -8.12 -11.14
N VAL A 85 -4.80 -7.18 -10.82
CA VAL A 85 -4.02 -7.15 -9.57
C VAL A 85 -4.77 -6.35 -8.52
N GLN A 86 -4.92 -6.94 -7.33
CA GLN A 86 -5.47 -6.30 -6.15
C GLN A 86 -4.45 -6.40 -5.03
N VAL A 87 -4.35 -5.37 -4.18
CA VAL A 87 -3.34 -5.32 -3.13
C VAL A 87 -3.99 -5.22 -1.76
N ILE A 88 -3.50 -6.02 -0.82
CA ILE A 88 -3.78 -5.92 0.62
C ILE A 88 -2.47 -5.48 1.27
N ALA A 89 -2.47 -4.34 1.95
CA ALA A 89 -1.32 -3.88 2.71
C ALA A 89 -1.33 -4.51 4.11
N ILE A 90 -0.15 -4.92 4.60
CA ILE A 90 0.05 -5.33 5.98
C ILE A 90 1.19 -4.53 6.60
N SER A 91 1.07 -4.08 7.86
CA SER A 91 2.10 -3.27 8.52
C SER A 91 2.06 -3.42 10.04
N GLY A 92 3.23 -3.27 10.66
CA GLY A 92 3.34 -3.14 12.12
C GLY A 92 2.87 -1.78 12.65
N ASN A 93 2.78 -0.77 11.78
CA ASN A 93 2.25 0.56 12.11
C ASN A 93 0.88 0.73 11.46
N ASP A 94 -0.16 0.86 12.28
CA ASP A 94 -1.55 1.06 11.87
C ASP A 94 -2.05 2.49 12.17
N ASP A 95 -1.15 3.47 12.09
CA ASP A 95 -1.49 4.88 12.15
C ASP A 95 -2.56 5.20 11.08
N PRO A 96 -3.69 5.84 11.45
CA PRO A 96 -4.76 6.16 10.51
C PRO A 96 -4.32 6.91 9.24
N LEU A 97 -3.26 7.73 9.34
CA LEU A 97 -2.69 8.43 8.19
C LEU A 97 -2.04 7.46 7.20
N GLN A 98 -1.27 6.50 7.70
CA GLN A 98 -0.65 5.47 6.86
C GLN A 98 -1.71 4.59 6.21
N VAL A 99 -2.71 4.17 6.99
CA VAL A 99 -3.84 3.37 6.49
C VAL A 99 -4.57 4.14 5.39
N GLY A 100 -4.94 5.42 5.64
CA GLY A 100 -5.60 6.27 4.66
C GLY A 100 -4.79 6.44 3.37
N ALA A 101 -3.48 6.65 3.49
CA ALA A 101 -2.58 6.76 2.34
C ALA A 101 -2.53 5.46 1.51
N CYS A 102 -2.49 4.28 2.15
CA CYS A 102 -2.49 2.99 1.46
C CYS A 102 -3.80 2.72 0.73
N LEU A 103 -4.94 2.96 1.39
CA LEU A 103 -6.25 2.80 0.78
C LEU A 103 -6.48 3.82 -0.33
N GLY A 104 -6.01 5.08 -0.14
CA GLY A 104 -6.01 6.12 -1.18
C GLY A 104 -5.12 5.80 -2.38
N ALA A 105 -4.02 5.07 -2.20
CA ALA A 105 -3.18 4.56 -3.29
C ALA A 105 -3.80 3.37 -4.03
N GLY A 106 -4.97 2.89 -3.59
CA GLY A 106 -5.74 1.83 -4.25
C GLY A 106 -5.61 0.45 -3.60
N ALA A 107 -4.99 0.31 -2.42
CA ALA A 107 -5.04 -0.94 -1.68
C ALA A 107 -6.51 -1.30 -1.36
N ALA A 108 -6.88 -2.55 -1.56
CA ALA A 108 -8.24 -3.02 -1.30
C ALA A 108 -8.52 -3.16 0.20
N ALA A 109 -7.48 -3.46 0.99
CA ALA A 109 -7.57 -3.54 2.45
C ALA A 109 -6.22 -3.21 3.11
N PHE A 110 -6.28 -2.91 4.40
CA PHE A 110 -5.13 -2.76 5.27
C PHE A 110 -5.27 -3.67 6.50
N ILE A 111 -4.20 -4.36 6.87
CA ILE A 111 -4.12 -5.26 8.01
C ILE A 111 -2.99 -4.82 8.94
N SER A 112 -3.29 -4.60 10.22
CA SER A 112 -2.26 -4.41 11.24
C SER A 112 -1.58 -5.74 11.58
N LYS A 113 -0.23 -5.79 11.60
CA LYS A 113 0.52 -6.97 12.11
C LYS A 113 0.27 -7.23 13.61
N ALA A 114 -0.27 -6.25 14.33
CA ALA A 114 -0.67 -6.41 15.72
C ALA A 114 -2.07 -7.02 15.90
N SER A 115 -2.83 -7.20 14.81
CA SER A 115 -4.12 -7.90 14.86
C SER A 115 -3.93 -9.42 15.04
N PRO A 116 -4.94 -10.13 15.59
CA PRO A 116 -4.90 -11.59 15.66
C PRO A 116 -4.68 -12.21 14.28
N THR A 117 -3.83 -13.23 14.22
CA THR A 117 -3.49 -13.91 12.95
C THR A 117 -4.72 -14.50 12.26
N ASP A 118 -5.67 -15.05 13.01
CA ASP A 118 -6.91 -15.62 12.45
C ASP A 118 -7.79 -14.56 11.77
N ASP A 119 -7.81 -13.33 12.32
CA ASP A 119 -8.55 -12.22 11.71
C ASP A 119 -7.86 -11.79 10.41
N ALA A 120 -6.54 -11.70 10.39
CA ALA A 120 -5.76 -11.41 9.18
C ALA A 120 -6.01 -12.48 8.08
N ILE A 121 -5.98 -13.76 8.44
CA ILE A 121 -6.31 -14.88 7.54
C ILE A 121 -7.74 -14.74 7.01
N THR A 122 -8.69 -14.30 7.85
CA THR A 122 -10.09 -14.11 7.44
C THR A 122 -10.22 -13.01 6.38
N ILE A 123 -9.51 -11.89 6.52
CA ILE A 123 -9.51 -10.82 5.52
C ILE A 123 -8.93 -11.32 4.18
N VAL A 124 -7.82 -12.05 4.21
CA VAL A 124 -7.24 -12.65 3.01
C VAL A 124 -8.17 -13.70 2.39
N ALA A 125 -8.85 -14.49 3.23
CA ALA A 125 -9.85 -15.46 2.78
C ALA A 125 -11.00 -14.77 2.03
N GLN A 126 -11.56 -13.69 2.57
CA GLN A 126 -12.60 -12.89 1.91
C GLN A 126 -12.14 -12.34 0.56
N ALA A 127 -10.86 -11.94 0.44
CA ALA A 127 -10.27 -11.51 -0.81
C ALA A 127 -10.27 -12.63 -1.85
N VAL A 128 -9.78 -13.82 -1.48
CA VAL A 128 -9.72 -15.00 -2.35
C VAL A 128 -11.12 -15.48 -2.75
N GLU A 129 -12.10 -15.39 -1.85
CA GLU A 129 -13.50 -15.77 -2.07
C GLU A 129 -14.30 -14.70 -2.81
N GLY A 130 -13.73 -13.50 -3.03
CA GLY A 130 -14.40 -12.39 -3.72
C GLY A 130 -15.45 -11.67 -2.87
N THR A 131 -15.40 -11.82 -1.56
CA THR A 131 -16.34 -11.20 -0.60
C THR A 131 -15.75 -10.02 0.16
N LEU A 132 -14.47 -9.72 -0.06
CA LEU A 132 -13.78 -8.60 0.59
C LEU A 132 -14.42 -7.25 0.20
N ILE A 133 -14.77 -6.46 1.20
CA ILE A 133 -15.24 -5.09 1.01
C ILE A 133 -14.00 -4.19 0.84
N LYS A 134 -13.93 -3.44 -0.27
CA LYS A 134 -12.84 -2.48 -0.50
C LYS A 134 -12.84 -1.40 0.58
N GLY A 135 -11.63 -1.05 1.03
CA GLY A 135 -11.45 -0.11 2.13
C GLY A 135 -11.48 -0.76 3.52
N THR A 136 -11.53 -2.10 3.61
CA THR A 136 -11.46 -2.80 4.88
C THR A 136 -10.16 -2.46 5.63
N TRP A 137 -10.31 -2.07 6.90
CA TRP A 137 -9.18 -1.85 7.80
C TRP A 137 -9.30 -2.74 9.03
N LEU A 138 -8.37 -3.69 9.16
CA LEU A 138 -8.19 -4.49 10.36
C LEU A 138 -7.07 -3.87 11.21
N SER A 139 -7.46 -3.21 12.30
CA SER A 139 -6.53 -2.65 13.29
C SER A 139 -6.18 -3.69 14.37
N ALA A 140 -5.20 -3.36 15.23
CA ALA A 140 -4.87 -4.16 16.41
C ALA A 140 -6.08 -4.42 17.35
N ARG A 141 -7.14 -3.60 17.26
CA ARG A 141 -8.36 -3.68 18.08
C ARG A 141 -9.54 -4.35 17.37
N GLY A 142 -9.32 -4.89 16.15
CA GLY A 142 -10.36 -5.47 15.30
C GLY A 142 -10.70 -4.60 14.09
N LEU A 143 -11.80 -4.94 13.40
CA LEU A 143 -12.27 -4.17 12.24
C LEU A 143 -12.58 -2.73 12.65
N ALA A 144 -11.91 -1.79 11.98
CA ALA A 144 -12.08 -0.36 12.21
C ALA A 144 -13.00 0.25 11.16
N ASP A 145 -13.69 1.30 11.54
CA ASP A 145 -14.52 2.08 10.62
C ASP A 145 -13.62 2.90 9.67
N SER A 146 -13.52 2.46 8.42
CA SER A 146 -12.76 3.16 7.39
C SER A 146 -13.39 4.50 6.98
N SER A 147 -14.61 4.81 7.38
CA SER A 147 -15.23 6.11 7.11
C SER A 147 -14.48 7.27 7.79
N ALA A 148 -13.77 6.98 8.88
CA ALA A 148 -12.90 7.94 9.54
C ALA A 148 -11.62 8.25 8.75
N LEU A 149 -11.24 7.38 7.80
CA LEU A 149 -10.01 7.51 7.00
C LEU A 149 -10.18 8.42 5.77
N ASN A 150 -11.41 8.71 5.37
CA ASN A 150 -11.73 9.66 4.30
C ASN A 150 -11.28 11.11 4.60
N ARG A 151 -10.57 11.33 5.71
CA ARG A 151 -10.10 12.66 6.15
C ARG A 151 -8.71 13.04 5.62
N ILE A 152 -7.99 12.13 4.91
CA ILE A 152 -6.68 12.45 4.31
C ILE A 152 -6.67 11.90 2.89
N ALA A 153 -7.40 12.55 2.02
CA ALA A 153 -7.37 12.28 0.60
C ALA A 153 -6.38 13.22 -0.09
N LEU A 154 -5.08 12.88 -0.02
CA LEU A 154 -4.13 13.51 -0.92
C LEU A 154 -4.46 13.06 -2.35
N THR A 155 -4.68 14.02 -3.24
CA THR A 155 -4.81 13.73 -4.69
C THR A 155 -3.48 13.21 -5.23
N GLU A 156 -3.50 12.50 -6.36
CA GLU A 156 -2.25 12.05 -7.02
C GLU A 156 -1.25 13.19 -7.19
N ARG A 157 -1.74 14.39 -7.54
CA ARG A 157 -0.91 15.58 -7.67
C ARG A 157 -0.29 16.03 -6.37
N GLN A 158 -1.03 15.94 -5.27
CA GLN A 158 -0.51 16.27 -3.94
C GLN A 158 0.51 15.23 -3.46
N VAL A 159 0.34 13.96 -3.79
CA VAL A 159 1.34 12.90 -3.51
C VAL A 159 2.65 13.19 -4.26
N GLN A 160 2.58 13.55 -5.55
CA GLN A 160 3.75 13.95 -6.34
C GLN A 160 4.47 15.16 -5.71
N VAL A 161 3.72 16.21 -5.36
CA VAL A 161 4.28 17.41 -4.72
C VAL A 161 4.88 17.08 -3.35
N LEU A 162 4.25 16.23 -2.54
CA LEU A 162 4.77 15.81 -1.23
C LEU A 162 6.08 15.03 -1.37
N SER A 163 6.21 14.16 -2.40
CA SER A 163 7.46 13.49 -2.73
C SER A 163 8.60 14.48 -2.98
N MET A 164 8.35 15.51 -3.78
CA MET A 164 9.34 16.55 -4.08
C MET A 164 9.67 17.41 -2.85
N ILE A 165 8.68 17.65 -1.98
CA ILE A 165 8.90 18.29 -0.67
C ILE A 165 9.88 17.46 0.17
N CYS A 166 9.73 16.14 0.21
CA CYS A 166 10.59 15.23 0.96
C CYS A 166 12.01 15.16 0.37
N GLN A 167 12.16 15.39 -0.95
CA GLN A 167 13.46 15.52 -1.63
C GLN A 167 14.14 16.88 -1.40
N GLY A 168 13.51 17.79 -0.65
CA GLY A 168 14.05 19.10 -0.31
C GLY A 168 13.80 20.19 -1.36
N MET A 169 13.05 19.92 -2.44
CA MET A 169 12.82 20.85 -3.55
C MET A 169 12.00 22.07 -3.10
N SER A 170 12.41 23.26 -3.48
CA SER A 170 11.65 24.50 -3.30
C SER A 170 10.36 24.52 -4.14
N ASN A 171 9.43 25.42 -3.82
CA ASN A 171 8.20 25.57 -4.63
C ASN A 171 8.47 25.93 -6.09
N ARG A 172 9.55 26.65 -6.35
CA ARG A 172 10.00 27.01 -7.71
C ARG A 172 10.47 25.78 -8.46
N GLU A 173 11.33 24.95 -7.86
CA GLU A 173 11.82 23.69 -8.47
C GLU A 173 10.67 22.70 -8.70
N ILE A 174 9.72 22.62 -7.76
CA ILE A 174 8.49 21.81 -7.93
C ILE A 174 7.67 22.34 -9.12
N ALA A 175 7.52 23.66 -9.23
CA ALA A 175 6.78 24.29 -10.32
C ALA A 175 7.44 24.00 -11.68
N ASP A 176 8.75 24.17 -11.77
CA ASP A 176 9.54 23.91 -12.98
C ASP A 176 9.44 22.44 -13.40
N GLN A 177 9.59 21.50 -12.44
CA GLN A 177 9.52 20.05 -12.73
C GLN A 177 8.13 19.57 -13.13
N LEU A 178 7.09 20.21 -12.64
CA LEU A 178 5.70 19.84 -12.90
C LEU A 178 5.05 20.64 -14.04
N GLY A 179 5.77 21.61 -14.64
CA GLY A 179 5.24 22.48 -15.69
C GLY A 179 4.09 23.38 -15.24
N ILE A 180 4.10 23.84 -13.98
CA ILE A 180 3.06 24.69 -13.39
C ILE A 180 3.67 26.00 -12.86
N THR A 181 2.84 26.97 -12.48
CA THR A 181 3.33 28.20 -11.85
C THR A 181 3.73 27.95 -10.38
N GLU A 182 4.65 28.76 -9.84
CA GLU A 182 5.03 28.72 -8.43
C GLU A 182 3.83 28.97 -7.49
N ILE A 183 2.88 29.78 -7.93
CA ILE A 183 1.63 30.03 -7.20
C ILE A 183 0.81 28.74 -7.11
N THR A 184 0.72 27.98 -8.19
CA THR A 184 0.03 26.68 -8.22
C THR A 184 0.73 25.67 -7.33
N ALA A 185 2.07 25.62 -7.36
CA ALA A 185 2.85 24.75 -6.46
C ALA A 185 2.60 25.11 -4.99
N LYS A 186 2.62 26.41 -4.62
CA LYS A 186 2.24 26.88 -3.27
C LYS A 186 0.83 26.47 -2.86
N SER A 187 -0.13 26.50 -3.78
CA SER A 187 -1.50 26.08 -3.52
C SER A 187 -1.57 24.57 -3.18
N HIS A 188 -0.85 23.73 -3.93
CA HIS A 188 -0.75 22.30 -3.64
C HIS A 188 -0.08 22.04 -2.28
N VAL A 189 1.02 22.74 -1.96
CA VAL A 189 1.70 22.66 -0.67
C VAL A 189 0.76 23.06 0.47
N GLY A 190 0.02 24.15 0.32
CA GLY A 190 -0.99 24.57 1.31
C GLY A 190 -2.14 23.58 1.47
N GLY A 191 -2.56 22.92 0.38
CA GLY A 191 -3.52 21.82 0.40
C GLY A 191 -2.98 20.62 1.19
N ILE A 192 -1.74 20.21 0.92
CA ILE A 192 -1.06 19.11 1.63
C ILE A 192 -0.96 19.41 3.13
N PHE A 193 -0.59 20.64 3.52
CA PHE A 193 -0.47 21.00 4.95
C PHE A 193 -1.82 20.90 5.67
N ARG A 194 -2.91 21.30 5.02
CA ARG A 194 -4.26 21.16 5.56
C ARG A 194 -4.66 19.69 5.72
N GLU A 195 -4.45 18.89 4.69
CA GLU A 195 -4.79 17.46 4.71
C GLU A 195 -3.98 16.68 5.76
N LEU A 196 -2.68 17.00 5.89
CA LEU A 196 -1.80 16.37 6.89
C LEU A 196 -1.93 16.98 8.28
N HIS A 197 -2.77 18.00 8.47
CA HIS A 197 -2.93 18.76 9.74
C HIS A 197 -1.60 19.28 10.29
N VAL A 198 -0.73 19.78 9.42
CA VAL A 198 0.60 20.32 9.78
C VAL A 198 0.69 21.81 9.47
N ALA A 199 1.53 22.53 10.24
CA ALA A 199 1.72 23.97 10.10
C ALA A 199 3.00 24.34 9.32
N SER A 200 3.88 23.39 9.01
CA SER A 200 5.16 23.66 8.38
C SER A 200 5.62 22.56 7.44
N ARG A 201 6.52 22.93 6.50
CA ARG A 201 7.16 22.01 5.58
C ARG A 201 7.92 20.90 6.30
N THR A 202 8.65 21.23 7.37
CA THR A 202 9.39 20.25 8.17
C THR A 202 8.45 19.24 8.82
N GLN A 203 7.31 19.69 9.34
CA GLN A 203 6.30 18.79 9.88
C GLN A 203 5.68 17.90 8.80
N ALA A 204 5.44 18.43 7.60
CA ALA A 204 4.95 17.64 6.48
C ALA A 204 5.94 16.53 6.08
N VAL A 205 7.25 16.82 6.06
CA VAL A 205 8.30 15.82 5.81
C VAL A 205 8.31 14.75 6.92
N LEU A 206 8.26 15.16 8.19
CA LEU A 206 8.24 14.20 9.31
C LEU A 206 7.01 13.30 9.29
N VAL A 207 5.85 13.86 8.97
CA VAL A 207 4.61 13.08 8.82
C VAL A 207 4.73 12.13 7.63
N ALA A 208 5.21 12.60 6.48
CA ALA A 208 5.42 11.77 5.30
C ALA A 208 6.39 10.59 5.56
N GLN A 209 7.46 10.83 6.32
CA GLN A 209 8.40 9.79 6.75
C GLN A 209 7.75 8.79 7.70
N LYS A 210 6.99 9.25 8.71
CA LYS A 210 6.24 8.38 9.61
C LYS A 210 5.22 7.51 8.88
N LEU A 211 4.63 8.03 7.80
CA LEU A 211 3.68 7.33 6.94
C LEU A 211 4.35 6.32 6.00
N GLY A 212 5.69 6.24 5.96
CA GLY A 212 6.41 5.41 4.99
C GLY A 212 6.14 5.81 3.54
N LEU A 213 5.71 7.06 3.30
CA LEU A 213 5.39 7.56 1.96
C LEU A 213 6.63 7.63 1.05
N PHE A 214 7.80 7.82 1.66
CA PHE A 214 9.07 7.93 0.92
C PHE A 214 10.18 7.27 1.73
N ALA A 215 11.04 6.49 1.06
CA ALA A 215 12.21 5.86 1.68
C ALA A 215 13.15 6.93 2.24
N ASN A 216 13.70 6.70 3.44
CA ASN A 216 14.83 7.48 3.95
C ASN A 216 16.03 7.15 3.06
N ASN A 217 16.43 8.07 2.17
CA ASN A 217 17.76 8.05 1.59
C ASN A 217 18.75 8.46 2.70
N HIS A 218 19.29 7.49 3.41
CA HIS A 218 20.53 7.61 4.15
C HIS A 218 21.52 6.61 3.60
#